data_12d74720410c052afcbf4a31b0b4b30c
#
_entry.id   12d74720410c052afcbf4a31b0b4b30c
#
_cell.length_a   1.000
_cell.length_b   1.000
_cell.length_c   1.000
_cell.angle_alpha   90.00
_cell.angle_beta   90.00
_cell.angle_gamma   90.00
#
_symmetry.space_group_name_H-M   'P 1'
#
loop_
_entity.id
_entity.type
_entity.pdbx_description
1 polymer ?
#
loop_
_entity_poly.entity_id
_entity_poly.type
_entity_poly.pdbx_seq_one_letter_code
_entity_poly.pdbx_strand_id
1 'polypeptide(L)'
;MTVIGIDLGTTNSLGCVYRNGKAELIPNAYGSYLTPSVVSMTEDGKLIVGQPAKDRLITHPERTVSSFKKDMGTGRSWKLGEKSFLPEELSSLVIRSIVEDAQNYLGEEIEEARSEERRVGKECRSRWSPYH
;
A
#
# COMPACT_ATOMS: atom_id res chain seq x y z
N MET A 1 17.96 5.33 -12.77
CA MET A 1 17.20 4.34 -11.97
C MET A 1 16.21 5.02 -11.06
N THR A 2 14.97 4.59 -11.08
CA THR A 2 13.93 5.21 -10.27
C THR A 2 13.64 4.32 -9.05
N VAL A 3 13.79 4.91 -7.88
CA VAL A 3 13.59 4.23 -6.62
C VAL A 3 12.56 5.02 -5.82
N ILE A 4 11.57 4.31 -5.28
CA ILE A 4 10.55 4.98 -4.48
C ILE A 4 10.55 4.42 -3.07
N GLY A 5 10.04 5.21 -2.14
CA GLY A 5 9.83 4.79 -0.76
C GLY A 5 8.36 4.62 -0.50
N ILE A 6 8.04 3.63 0.29
CA ILE A 6 6.65 3.35 0.64
C ILE A 6 6.54 3.34 2.15
N ASP A 7 5.61 4.14 2.66
CA ASP A 7 5.33 4.20 4.08
C ASP A 7 4.04 3.42 4.30
N LEU A 8 4.19 2.23 4.84
CA LEU A 8 3.06 1.31 5.00
C LEU A 8 2.45 1.51 6.38
N GLY A 9 1.34 2.23 6.44
CA GLY A 9 0.68 2.51 7.70
C GLY A 9 -0.48 1.59 7.96
N THR A 10 -0.97 1.60 9.19
CA THR A 10 -2.08 0.76 9.58
C THR A 10 -3.38 1.20 8.90
N THR A 11 -3.61 2.48 8.84
CA THR A 11 -4.84 3.04 8.26
C THR A 11 -4.65 3.47 6.82
N ASN A 12 -3.54 4.16 6.54
CA ASN A 12 -3.24 4.66 5.21
C ASN A 12 -1.78 4.41 4.91
N SER A 13 -1.49 4.28 3.62
CA SER A 13 -0.12 4.14 3.16
C SER A 13 0.15 5.19 2.11
N LEU A 14 1.42 5.45 1.84
CA LEU A 14 1.77 6.44 0.83
C LEU A 14 3.09 6.09 0.18
N GLY A 15 3.31 6.67 -0.99
CA GLY A 15 4.56 6.50 -1.71
C GLY A 15 5.21 7.83 -1.96
N CYS A 16 6.54 7.82 -2.10
CA CYS A 16 7.27 9.02 -2.46
C CYS A 16 8.45 8.65 -3.34
N VAL A 17 8.91 9.62 -4.10
CA VAL A 17 10.09 9.48 -4.94
C VAL A 17 11.07 10.54 -4.50
N TYR A 18 12.36 10.20 -4.52
CA TYR A 18 13.40 11.14 -4.15
C TYR A 18 14.04 11.66 -5.41
N ARG A 19 13.83 12.93 -5.68
CA ARG A 19 14.34 13.57 -6.89
C ARG A 19 14.93 14.93 -6.53
N ASN A 20 16.05 15.24 -7.16
CA ASN A 20 16.68 16.56 -6.99
C ASN A 20 16.90 16.90 -5.52
N GLY A 21 17.25 15.90 -4.71
CA GLY A 21 17.53 16.12 -3.31
C GLY A 21 16.30 16.27 -2.43
N LYS A 22 15.12 16.02 -2.96
CA LYS A 22 13.88 16.19 -2.21
C LYS A 22 13.00 14.98 -2.36
N ALA A 23 12.24 14.69 -1.30
CA ALA A 23 11.22 13.67 -1.35
C ALA A 23 9.93 14.29 -1.87
N GLU A 24 9.33 13.64 -2.81
CA GLU A 24 8.11 14.12 -3.45
C GLU A 24 7.03 13.07 -3.30
N LEU A 25 5.90 13.44 -2.74
CA LEU A 25 4.80 12.49 -2.56
C LEU A 25 4.17 12.14 -3.90
N ILE A 26 3.75 10.90 -4.01
CA ILE A 26 3.17 10.38 -5.26
C ILE A 26 1.67 10.24 -5.07
N PRO A 27 0.86 10.88 -5.92
CA PRO A 27 -0.59 10.71 -5.82
C PRO A 27 -1.01 9.35 -6.38
N ASN A 28 -2.09 8.82 -5.83
CA ASN A 28 -2.66 7.59 -6.36
C ASN A 28 -3.61 7.93 -7.51
N ALA A 29 -4.29 6.89 -8.02
CA ALA A 29 -5.16 7.05 -9.19
C ALA A 29 -6.34 7.99 -8.92
N TYR A 30 -6.62 8.27 -7.66
CA TYR A 30 -7.74 9.16 -7.29
C TYR A 30 -7.28 10.54 -6.91
N GLY A 31 -6.00 10.84 -7.13
CA GLY A 31 -5.46 12.16 -6.85
C GLY A 31 -5.13 12.42 -5.40
N SER A 32 -5.14 11.39 -4.57
CA SER A 32 -4.83 11.52 -3.16
C SER A 32 -3.43 11.01 -2.88
N TYR A 33 -2.75 11.64 -1.93
CA TYR A 33 -1.44 11.15 -1.52
C TYR A 33 -1.53 9.97 -0.55
N LEU A 34 -2.70 9.75 0.04
CA LEU A 34 -2.89 8.65 0.97
C LEU A 34 -3.73 7.57 0.31
N THR A 35 -3.27 6.34 0.41
CA THR A 35 -3.99 5.18 -0.09
C THR A 35 -4.46 4.39 1.11
N PRO A 36 -5.77 4.21 1.28
CA PRO A 36 -6.25 3.43 2.42
C PRO A 36 -5.66 2.03 2.41
N SER A 37 -5.18 1.59 3.57
CA SER A 37 -4.60 0.27 3.73
C SER A 37 -5.72 -0.75 3.90
N VAL A 38 -6.51 -0.92 2.86
CA VAL A 38 -7.70 -1.76 2.86
C VAL A 38 -7.68 -2.62 1.62
N VAL A 39 -8.03 -3.89 1.78
CA VAL A 39 -8.08 -4.85 0.68
C VAL A 39 -9.45 -5.49 0.68
N SER A 40 -10.03 -5.67 -0.49
CA SER A 40 -11.31 -6.33 -0.64
C SER A 40 -11.26 -7.28 -1.82
N MET A 41 -12.03 -8.35 -1.73
CA MET A 41 -12.15 -9.29 -2.84
C MET A 41 -13.56 -9.20 -3.40
N THR A 42 -13.64 -8.97 -4.70
CA THR A 42 -14.93 -8.90 -5.36
C THR A 42 -15.51 -10.31 -5.55
N GLU A 43 -16.77 -10.35 -5.90
CA GLU A 43 -17.43 -11.64 -6.06
C GLU A 43 -16.82 -12.48 -7.18
N ASP A 44 -16.24 -11.83 -8.18
CA ASP A 44 -15.58 -12.56 -9.27
C ASP A 44 -14.12 -12.87 -8.97
N GLY A 45 -13.69 -12.67 -7.72
CA GLY A 45 -12.37 -13.10 -7.29
C GLY A 45 -11.25 -12.09 -7.50
N LYS A 46 -11.57 -10.85 -7.84
CA LYS A 46 -10.55 -9.83 -8.01
C LYS A 46 -10.22 -9.16 -6.68
N LEU A 47 -8.94 -8.84 -6.50
CA LEU A 47 -8.51 -8.12 -5.31
C LEU A 47 -8.40 -6.64 -5.64
N ILE A 48 -9.01 -5.82 -4.82
CA ILE A 48 -8.94 -4.37 -4.99
C ILE A 48 -8.38 -3.76 -3.72
N VAL A 49 -7.68 -2.63 -3.87
CA VAL A 49 -6.93 -2.02 -2.79
C VAL A 49 -7.23 -0.53 -2.78
N GLY A 50 -7.23 0.05 -1.58
CA GLY A 50 -7.34 1.48 -1.44
C GLY A 50 -8.77 1.96 -1.29
N GLN A 51 -9.09 3.12 -1.87
CA GLN A 51 -10.38 3.74 -1.67
C GLN A 51 -11.55 2.85 -2.11
N PRO A 52 -11.49 2.17 -3.27
CA PRO A 52 -12.59 1.28 -3.63
C PRO A 52 -12.80 0.16 -2.61
N ALA A 53 -11.70 -0.34 -2.02
CA ALA A 53 -11.82 -1.37 -1.00
C ALA A 53 -12.40 -0.78 0.28
N LYS A 54 -11.97 0.42 0.64
CA LYS A 54 -12.46 1.07 1.85
C LYS A 54 -13.97 1.27 1.80
N ASP A 55 -14.47 1.60 0.64
CA ASP A 55 -15.91 1.80 0.46
C ASP A 55 -16.69 0.52 0.72
N ARG A 56 -16.05 -0.62 0.60
CA ARG A 56 -16.70 -1.91 0.81
C ARG A 56 -16.64 -2.40 2.26
N LEU A 57 -16.00 -1.65 3.15
CA LEU A 57 -15.99 -2.04 4.56
C LEU A 57 -17.40 -2.10 5.14
N ILE A 58 -18.27 -1.26 4.66
CA ILE A 58 -19.65 -1.22 5.15
C ILE A 58 -20.54 -2.17 4.36
N THR A 59 -20.39 -2.21 3.04
CA THR A 59 -21.29 -2.98 2.19
C THR A 59 -20.90 -4.44 2.06
N HIS A 60 -19.60 -4.74 2.18
CA HIS A 60 -19.11 -6.11 2.02
C HIS A 60 -18.06 -6.41 3.09
N PRO A 61 -18.44 -6.32 4.38
CA PRO A 61 -17.45 -6.50 5.44
C PRO A 61 -16.82 -7.88 5.47
N GLU A 62 -17.54 -8.90 5.00
CA GLU A 62 -17.01 -10.26 5.02
C GLU A 62 -15.98 -10.49 3.90
N ARG A 63 -15.85 -9.55 2.99
CA ARG A 63 -14.90 -9.64 1.89
C ARG A 63 -13.86 -8.53 1.92
N THR A 64 -13.78 -7.80 3.03
CA THR A 64 -12.93 -6.60 3.11
C THR A 64 -12.19 -6.59 4.43
N VAL A 65 -10.90 -6.25 4.39
CA VAL A 65 -10.11 -6.21 5.61
C VAL A 65 -9.28 -4.94 5.66
N SER A 66 -9.19 -4.39 6.88
CA SER A 66 -8.36 -3.22 7.15
C SER A 66 -7.55 -3.48 8.40
N SER A 67 -6.62 -2.57 8.69
CA SER A 67 -5.83 -2.61 9.93
C SER A 67 -5.07 -3.92 10.13
N PHE A 68 -4.69 -4.56 9.03
CA PHE A 68 -3.99 -5.85 9.13
C PHE A 68 -2.51 -5.71 9.48
N LYS A 69 -1.95 -4.51 9.32
CA LYS A 69 -0.53 -4.34 9.60
C LYS A 69 -0.17 -4.63 11.05
N LYS A 70 -1.07 -4.32 11.97
CA LYS A 70 -0.78 -4.54 13.39
C LYS A 70 -0.69 -6.02 13.75
N ASP A 71 -1.14 -6.90 12.86
CA ASP A 71 -1.07 -8.33 13.11
C ASP A 71 0.06 -9.01 12.34
N MET A 72 0.98 -8.23 11.79
CA MET A 72 2.14 -8.80 11.10
C MET A 72 2.94 -9.67 12.05
N GLY A 73 3.31 -10.86 11.57
CA GLY A 73 4.12 -11.77 12.35
C GLY A 73 3.36 -12.59 13.37
N THR A 74 2.04 -12.40 13.50
CA THR A 74 1.26 -13.13 14.49
C THR A 74 0.69 -14.45 13.98
N GLY A 75 0.72 -14.67 12.66
CA GLY A 75 0.11 -15.84 12.09
C GLY A 75 -1.38 -15.71 11.86
N ARG A 76 -1.97 -14.58 12.24
CA ARG A 76 -3.38 -14.35 12.00
C ARG A 76 -3.65 -14.27 10.50
N SER A 77 -4.79 -14.78 10.08
CA SER A 77 -5.17 -14.69 8.68
C SER A 77 -6.63 -14.23 8.57
N TRP A 78 -6.96 -13.72 7.40
CA TRP A 78 -8.32 -13.28 7.11
C TRP A 78 -8.81 -14.02 5.89
N LYS A 79 -10.04 -14.45 5.95
CA LYS A 79 -10.66 -15.13 4.82
C LYS A 79 -11.45 -14.11 4.03
N LEU A 80 -11.06 -13.93 2.77
CA LEU A 80 -11.76 -13.05 1.85
C LEU A 80 -12.33 -13.93 0.75
N GLY A 81 -13.67 -14.07 0.75
CA GLY A 81 -14.26 -15.03 -0.16
C GLY A 81 -13.83 -16.43 0.23
N GLU A 82 -13.17 -17.13 -0.67
CA GLU A 82 -12.74 -18.50 -0.41
C GLU A 82 -11.24 -18.61 -0.15
N LYS A 83 -10.53 -17.49 -0.12
CA LYS A 83 -9.09 -17.51 0.07
C LYS A 83 -8.72 -16.86 1.39
N SER A 84 -7.69 -17.40 2.03
CA SER A 84 -7.16 -16.86 3.27
C SER A 84 -5.87 -16.09 2.99
N PHE A 85 -5.69 -14.98 3.69
CA PHE A 85 -4.54 -14.12 3.48
C PHE A 85 -3.87 -13.80 4.80
N LEU A 86 -2.55 -13.81 4.79
CA LEU A 86 -1.75 -13.34 5.92
C LEU A 86 -1.58 -11.83 5.82
N PRO A 87 -1.30 -11.16 6.94
CA PRO A 87 -1.06 -9.71 6.90
C PRO A 87 0.04 -9.34 5.91
N GLU A 88 1.08 -10.18 5.82
CA GLU A 88 2.18 -9.93 4.89
C GLU A 88 1.72 -9.95 3.44
N GLU A 89 0.80 -10.86 3.13
CA GLU A 89 0.25 -10.92 1.77
C GLU A 89 -0.60 -9.71 1.46
N LEU A 90 -1.42 -9.29 2.44
CA LEU A 90 -2.24 -8.10 2.26
C LEU A 90 -1.39 -6.86 2.12
N SER A 91 -0.32 -6.78 2.91
CA SER A 91 0.60 -5.65 2.83
C SER A 91 1.27 -5.59 1.47
N SER A 92 1.64 -6.73 0.89
CA SER A 92 2.27 -6.72 -0.42
C SER A 92 1.31 -6.27 -1.50
N LEU A 93 0.01 -6.50 -1.33
CA LEU A 93 -0.98 -6.00 -2.28
C LEU A 93 -1.07 -4.48 -2.23
N VAL A 94 -1.01 -3.90 -1.03
CA VAL A 94 -1.00 -2.46 -0.88
C VAL A 94 0.25 -1.87 -1.51
N ILE A 95 1.40 -2.50 -1.27
CA ILE A 95 2.66 -2.05 -1.85
C ILE A 95 2.59 -2.09 -3.37
N ARG A 96 2.06 -3.17 -3.93
CA ARG A 96 1.94 -3.28 -5.39
C ARG A 96 1.07 -2.16 -5.95
N SER A 97 -0.02 -1.84 -5.27
CA SER A 97 -0.90 -0.77 -5.71
C SER A 97 -0.18 0.57 -5.76
N ILE A 98 0.65 0.84 -4.75
CA ILE A 98 1.41 2.08 -4.69
C ILE A 98 2.47 2.11 -5.79
N VAL A 99 3.11 0.97 -6.06
CA VAL A 99 4.10 0.91 -7.15
C VAL A 99 3.43 1.20 -8.49
N GLU A 100 2.25 0.63 -8.72
CA GLU A 100 1.52 0.89 -9.96
C GLU A 100 1.15 2.36 -10.08
N ASP A 101 0.69 2.97 -8.99
CA ASP A 101 0.37 4.39 -9.01
C ASP A 101 1.61 5.23 -9.33
N ALA A 102 2.75 4.83 -8.77
CA ALA A 102 4.00 5.54 -9.02
C ALA A 102 4.41 5.44 -10.49
N GLN A 103 4.28 4.25 -11.06
CA GLN A 103 4.62 4.07 -12.47
C GLN A 103 3.74 4.93 -13.36
N ASN A 104 2.46 5.00 -13.05
CA ASN A 104 1.54 5.81 -13.82
C ASN A 104 1.82 7.31 -13.66
N TYR A 105 2.12 7.73 -12.43
CA TYR A 105 2.36 9.14 -12.17
C TYR A 105 3.67 9.62 -12.79
N LEU A 106 4.72 8.81 -12.64
CA LEU A 106 6.05 9.20 -13.12
C LEU A 106 6.24 8.90 -14.60
N GLY A 107 5.41 8.02 -15.18
CA GLY A 107 5.52 7.67 -16.56
C GLY A 107 6.73 6.82 -16.88
N GLU A 108 7.23 6.08 -15.89
CA GLU A 108 8.40 5.23 -16.10
C GLU A 108 8.34 4.03 -15.18
N GLU A 109 9.16 3.04 -15.46
CA GLU A 109 9.20 1.85 -14.62
C GLU A 109 9.91 2.16 -13.31
N ILE A 110 9.44 1.50 -12.26
CA ILE A 110 10.05 1.62 -10.94
C ILE A 110 11.06 0.51 -10.79
N GLU A 111 12.32 0.89 -10.64
CA GLU A 111 13.40 -0.09 -10.50
C GLU A 111 13.39 -0.75 -9.14
N GLU A 112 13.00 -0.01 -8.13
CA GLU A 112 13.06 -0.52 -6.79
C GLU A 112 12.10 0.24 -5.89
N ALA A 113 11.42 -0.50 -5.03
CA ALA A 113 10.55 0.10 -4.02
C ALA A 113 11.04 -0.37 -2.65
N ARG A 114 11.14 0.58 -1.72
CA ARG A 114 11.59 0.30 -0.37
C ARG A 114 10.52 0.67 0.62
N SER A 115 10.36 -0.15 1.62
CA SER A 115 9.30 0.02 2.59
C SER A 115 9.89 0.21 3.98
N GLU A 116 9.30 1.13 4.74
CA GLU A 116 9.68 1.38 6.12
C GLU A 116 8.47 1.20 6.99
N GLU A 117 8.47 0.16 7.80
CA GLU A 117 7.28 -0.20 8.57
C GLU A 117 7.04 0.62 9.81
N ARG A 118 8.11 1.18 10.34
CA ARG A 118 8.00 1.80 11.65
C ARG A 118 7.63 3.27 11.60
N ARG A 119 7.57 3.86 10.44
CA ARG A 119 7.45 5.30 10.33
C ARG A 119 6.28 5.71 9.51
N VAL A 120 5.83 6.92 9.73
CA VAL A 120 4.76 7.50 8.95
C VAL A 120 5.35 8.49 7.97
N GLY A 121 4.47 9.10 7.18
CA GLY A 121 4.85 9.87 6.02
C GLY A 121 6.01 10.84 6.18
N LYS A 122 6.11 11.50 7.32
CA LYS A 122 7.17 12.47 7.50
C LYS A 122 8.55 11.83 7.42
N GLU A 123 8.62 10.54 7.61
CA GLU A 123 9.88 9.82 7.57
C GLU A 123 10.29 9.41 6.19
N CYS A 124 9.41 9.55 5.23
CA CYS A 124 9.70 9.11 3.89
C CYS A 124 11.01 9.67 3.38
N ARG A 125 11.23 10.94 3.61
CA ARG A 125 12.45 11.58 3.12
C ARG A 125 13.67 11.29 3.99
N SER A 126 13.51 11.26 5.30
CA SER A 126 14.65 11.09 6.19
C SER A 126 15.08 9.65 6.33
N ARG A 127 14.17 8.73 6.13
CA ARG A 127 14.46 7.30 6.24
C ARG A 127 14.77 6.66 4.91
N TRP A 128 14.77 7.41 3.88
CA TRP A 128 14.98 6.93 2.53
C TRP A 128 16.43 6.52 2.34
N SER A 129 16.67 5.25 2.22
CA SER A 129 18.01 4.74 2.17
C SER A 129 18.13 3.67 1.09
N PRO A 130 19.23 3.66 0.35
CA PRO A 130 19.33 2.72 -0.77
C PRO A 130 19.50 1.27 -0.36
N TYR A 131 19.69 0.96 0.89
CA TYR A 131 19.91 -0.43 1.20
C TYR A 131 18.93 -1.02 2.16
N HIS A 132 17.84 -0.49 2.29
CA HIS A 132 16.83 -1.14 3.12
C HIS A 132 16.39 -2.49 2.58
#